data_bba8cf313ce3794f88913a31b6cb4b6c
#
_entry.id   bba8cf313ce3794f88913a31b6cb4b6c
#
_cell.length_a   1.000
_cell.length_b   1.000
_cell.length_c   1.000
_cell.angle_alpha   90.00
_cell.angle_beta   90.00
_cell.angle_gamma   90.00
#
_symmetry.space_group_name_H-M   'P 1'
#
loop_
_entity.id
_entity.type
_entity.pdbx_description
1 polymer ?
#
loop_
_entity_poly.entity_id
_entity_poly.type
_entity_poly.pdbx_seq_one_letter_code
_entity_poly.pdbx_strand_id
1 'polypeptide(L)'
;MKETMIELKDFSFQYKAQSEPTLKNINLTIYKGEKVLIVGPSGSGKSTIGQCLNGIIPNIYKGTSSGQFLIQGKEAFDLSIYEKSHLVSTGLQDTDGQFIGLSVAEDLAFALENDMVELESMKSRVHTWAERLDLSKLLGNRPQDLSGGQKQRVSLAGVLIDESPILLFDEPLANLDPKSGQDIIDLIDQIHEEQGTTTIIIEHRLEDVLYRPIDRVILINQGQVLFNGSPDELLRTTLLAENGIREPLYLTTLRQLGQDISKLPHLDKVEKLPLGDLSVDIPTPHFEKGAEAETILELGHLNFAYRESQPILKDLSLTIPKGQRLAIVGKNGAGKSTLAKAICGFIQTEGTYFSKGEDIKGDSVKERAERVGYVLQNPNQMISTNMIFDEVALGLRLRNVPEDQIESRVHQALKTCGLYEFRKWPISALSYGQKKRVTIASILVLGPDVLVLDEPTAGQDQRNYTEIMDFLDELQQKGHTIVMITHDMQLMLDYSDRAVVVMDGQVLADLTPAELLTQPEILRRANLKETSIFALANRLGVDPLALTQFYMNQKGEGHE
;
A
#
# COMPACT_ATOMS: atom_id res chain seq x y z
N MET A 1 17.08 30.42 -18.84
CA MET A 1 16.85 30.07 -17.43
C MET A 1 15.58 29.25 -17.39
N LYS A 2 15.53 28.16 -16.62
CA LYS A 2 14.28 27.41 -16.44
C LYS A 2 13.26 28.28 -15.70
N GLU A 3 12.01 28.28 -16.13
CA GLU A 3 10.92 29.01 -15.48
C GLU A 3 10.56 28.36 -14.14
N THR A 4 10.56 29.14 -13.05
CA THR A 4 10.23 28.63 -11.71
C THR A 4 8.71 28.55 -11.54
N MET A 5 8.21 27.36 -11.17
CA MET A 5 6.80 27.13 -10.88
C MET A 5 6.50 27.18 -9.40
N ILE A 6 7.35 26.59 -8.58
CA ILE A 6 7.20 26.54 -7.13
C ILE A 6 8.54 26.91 -6.50
N GLU A 7 8.52 27.79 -5.49
CA GLU A 7 9.71 28.19 -4.76
C GLU A 7 9.40 28.30 -3.25
N LEU A 8 10.15 27.57 -2.44
CA LEU A 8 10.15 27.67 -0.99
C LEU A 8 11.52 28.20 -0.55
N LYS A 9 11.53 29.27 0.26
CA LYS A 9 12.74 29.89 0.83
C LYS A 9 12.60 29.96 2.34
N ASP A 10 13.46 29.24 3.05
CA ASP A 10 13.45 29.12 4.52
C ASP A 10 12.04 28.90 5.08
N PHE A 11 11.22 28.13 4.31
CA PHE A 11 9.83 27.94 4.62
C PHE A 11 9.66 26.96 5.77
N SER A 12 8.90 27.39 6.78
CA SER A 12 8.51 26.54 7.91
C SER A 12 7.01 26.64 8.14
N PHE A 13 6.42 25.52 8.59
CA PHE A 13 4.99 25.47 8.94
C PHE A 13 4.75 24.63 10.18
N GLN A 14 3.90 25.14 11.09
CA GLN A 14 3.50 24.47 12.32
C GLN A 14 1.98 24.47 12.42
N TYR A 15 1.38 23.28 12.56
CA TYR A 15 -0.05 23.16 12.84
C TYR A 15 -0.39 23.75 14.22
N LYS A 16 -1.55 24.38 14.34
CA LYS A 16 -2.01 24.99 15.62
C LYS A 16 -2.09 23.97 16.78
N ALA A 17 -2.34 22.70 16.45
CA ALA A 17 -2.46 21.63 17.43
C ALA A 17 -1.11 21.00 17.84
N GLN A 18 0.00 21.39 17.22
CA GLN A 18 1.34 20.82 17.47
C GLN A 18 2.24 21.81 18.21
N SER A 19 3.14 21.28 19.03
CA SER A 19 4.13 22.07 19.77
C SER A 19 5.36 22.43 18.94
N GLU A 20 5.62 21.69 17.85
CA GLU A 20 6.78 21.88 16.99
C GLU A 20 6.38 22.03 15.51
N PRO A 21 7.22 22.72 14.70
CA PRO A 21 7.00 22.81 13.27
C PRO A 21 7.05 21.43 12.59
N THR A 22 6.07 21.19 11.71
CA THR A 22 6.03 20.01 10.83
C THR A 22 6.96 20.16 9.63
N LEU A 23 7.13 21.39 9.11
CA LEU A 23 8.12 21.74 8.09
C LEU A 23 9.10 22.73 8.68
N LYS A 24 10.40 22.50 8.44
CA LYS A 24 11.50 23.25 9.09
C LYS A 24 12.49 23.72 8.03
N ASN A 25 12.51 25.03 7.76
CA ASN A 25 13.48 25.68 6.86
C ASN A 25 13.61 24.98 5.49
N ILE A 26 12.48 24.69 4.86
CA ILE A 26 12.45 24.06 3.54
C ILE A 26 12.96 25.06 2.50
N ASN A 27 14.00 24.68 1.77
CA ASN A 27 14.51 25.36 0.61
C ASN A 27 14.36 24.46 -0.61
N LEU A 28 13.45 24.80 -1.52
CA LEU A 28 13.08 23.97 -2.65
C LEU A 28 12.60 24.82 -3.81
N THR A 29 13.05 24.50 -5.03
CA THR A 29 12.57 25.11 -6.26
C THR A 29 12.15 24.00 -7.23
N ILE A 30 10.95 24.08 -7.79
CA ILE A 30 10.47 23.19 -8.85
C ILE A 30 10.24 24.00 -10.12
N TYR A 31 10.74 23.50 -11.23
CA TYR A 31 10.71 24.20 -12.51
C TYR A 31 9.56 23.69 -13.38
N LYS A 32 9.15 24.53 -14.34
CA LYS A 32 8.11 24.21 -15.32
C LYS A 32 8.46 22.97 -16.13
N GLY A 33 7.48 22.08 -16.28
CA GLY A 33 7.64 20.84 -17.02
C GLY A 33 8.55 19.82 -16.34
N GLU A 34 8.84 19.98 -15.04
CA GLU A 34 9.64 19.04 -14.27
C GLU A 34 8.73 17.96 -13.63
N LYS A 35 9.15 16.70 -13.70
CA LYS A 35 8.49 15.60 -13.00
C LYS A 35 9.30 15.23 -11.76
N VAL A 36 8.71 15.53 -10.59
CA VAL A 36 9.37 15.42 -9.28
C VAL A 36 8.70 14.36 -8.44
N LEU A 37 9.49 13.48 -7.84
CA LEU A 37 9.06 12.51 -6.85
C LEU A 37 9.47 12.96 -5.45
N ILE A 38 8.51 13.10 -4.53
CA ILE A 38 8.76 13.39 -3.11
C ILE A 38 8.60 12.10 -2.32
N VAL A 39 9.68 11.70 -1.65
CA VAL A 39 9.74 10.48 -0.82
C VAL A 39 10.08 10.83 0.63
N GLY A 40 9.78 9.93 1.54
CA GLY A 40 10.12 10.06 2.97
C GLY A 40 9.24 9.15 3.84
N PRO A 41 9.61 8.93 5.10
CA PRO A 41 8.80 8.14 6.02
C PRO A 41 7.45 8.82 6.35
N SER A 42 6.53 8.06 6.94
CA SER A 42 5.25 8.60 7.42
C SER A 42 5.48 9.70 8.45
N GLY A 43 4.68 10.77 8.36
CA GLY A 43 4.84 11.93 9.24
C GLY A 43 6.05 12.83 8.95
N SER A 44 6.80 12.60 7.88
CA SER A 44 7.97 13.42 7.51
C SER A 44 7.63 14.83 7.02
N GLY A 45 6.35 15.11 6.68
CA GLY A 45 5.89 16.41 6.18
C GLY A 45 5.54 16.45 4.68
N LYS A 46 5.62 15.35 3.94
CA LYS A 46 5.31 15.28 2.49
C LYS A 46 3.90 15.79 2.16
N SER A 47 2.88 15.18 2.78
CA SER A 47 1.48 15.59 2.56
C SER A 47 1.22 17.01 3.06
N THR A 48 1.97 17.51 4.06
CA THR A 48 1.88 18.91 4.51
C THR A 48 2.33 19.87 3.40
N ILE A 49 3.41 19.54 2.65
CA ILE A 49 3.82 20.33 1.47
C ILE A 49 2.71 20.28 0.40
N GLY A 50 2.15 19.10 0.11
CA GLY A 50 1.02 18.95 -0.81
C GLY A 50 -0.18 19.80 -0.40
N GLN A 51 -0.55 19.79 0.89
CA GLN A 51 -1.64 20.58 1.44
C GLN A 51 -1.39 22.10 1.42
N CYS A 52 -0.15 22.53 1.51
CA CYS A 52 0.21 23.95 1.29
C CYS A 52 0.05 24.33 -0.19
N LEU A 53 0.42 23.44 -1.11
CA LEU A 53 0.29 23.65 -2.56
C LEU A 53 -1.19 23.77 -2.99
N ASN A 54 -2.04 22.84 -2.56
CA ASN A 54 -3.45 22.79 -2.99
C ASN A 54 -4.39 23.70 -2.17
N GLY A 55 -3.88 24.38 -1.13
CA GLY A 55 -4.65 25.34 -0.36
C GLY A 55 -5.48 24.77 0.79
N ILE A 56 -5.41 23.47 1.07
CA ILE A 56 -5.97 22.89 2.29
C ILE A 56 -5.36 23.59 3.52
N ILE A 57 -4.06 23.87 3.46
CA ILE A 57 -3.38 24.76 4.37
C ILE A 57 -3.26 26.15 3.71
N PRO A 58 -3.64 27.24 4.36
CA PRO A 58 -4.14 27.38 5.72
C PRO A 58 -5.67 27.40 5.85
N ASN A 59 -6.41 27.05 4.81
CA ASN A 59 -7.87 27.27 4.80
C ASN A 59 -8.63 26.33 5.73
N ILE A 60 -8.32 25.03 5.66
CA ILE A 60 -8.94 23.97 6.50
C ILE A 60 -8.07 23.73 7.74
N TYR A 61 -6.79 23.42 7.53
CA TYR A 61 -5.86 23.20 8.63
C TYR A 61 -5.12 24.48 8.97
N LYS A 62 -5.40 25.02 10.16
CA LYS A 62 -4.81 26.25 10.66
C LYS A 62 -3.42 26.01 11.25
N GLY A 63 -2.53 26.96 11.04
CA GLY A 63 -1.18 26.95 11.57
C GLY A 63 -0.48 28.29 11.41
N THR A 64 0.79 28.30 11.74
CA THR A 64 1.70 29.45 11.53
C THR A 64 2.76 29.06 10.52
N SER A 65 3.05 29.96 9.58
CA SER A 65 4.11 29.82 8.59
C SER A 65 5.15 30.92 8.74
N SER A 66 6.36 30.63 8.30
CA SER A 66 7.44 31.62 8.15
C SER A 66 8.26 31.29 6.90
N GLY A 67 9.06 32.25 6.43
CA GLY A 67 9.75 32.18 5.15
C GLY A 67 8.84 32.53 3.98
N GLN A 68 9.21 32.12 2.77
CA GLN A 68 8.44 32.38 1.54
C GLN A 68 7.97 31.08 0.90
N PHE A 69 6.75 31.08 0.37
CA PHE A 69 6.22 30.00 -0.44
C PHE A 69 5.51 30.57 -1.67
N LEU A 70 6.16 30.49 -2.81
CA LEU A 70 5.69 31.08 -4.05
C LEU A 70 5.21 30.01 -5.04
N ILE A 71 4.07 30.26 -5.69
CA ILE A 71 3.56 29.51 -6.84
C ILE A 71 3.51 30.50 -8.01
N GLN A 72 4.25 30.23 -9.08
CA GLN A 72 4.40 31.13 -10.23
C GLN A 72 4.75 32.58 -9.81
N GLY A 73 5.62 32.71 -8.82
CA GLY A 73 6.09 34.02 -8.30
C GLY A 73 5.09 34.75 -7.40
N LYS A 74 3.91 34.21 -7.12
CA LYS A 74 2.91 34.77 -6.20
C LYS A 74 2.99 34.08 -4.85
N GLU A 75 2.82 34.83 -3.74
CA GLU A 75 2.79 34.25 -2.40
C GLU A 75 1.62 33.26 -2.26
N ALA A 76 1.92 32.00 -1.99
CA ALA A 76 0.94 30.93 -2.00
C ALA A 76 -0.17 31.10 -0.94
N PHE A 77 0.16 31.70 0.21
CA PHE A 77 -0.82 31.90 1.28
C PHE A 77 -1.74 33.11 1.07
N ASP A 78 -1.41 33.99 0.12
CA ASP A 78 -2.26 35.11 -0.29
C ASP A 78 -3.29 34.70 -1.35
N LEU A 79 -3.05 33.57 -2.04
CA LEU A 79 -3.97 33.04 -3.04
C LEU A 79 -5.20 32.40 -2.36
N SER A 80 -6.38 32.72 -2.87
CA SER A 80 -7.62 32.03 -2.50
C SER A 80 -7.60 30.56 -2.95
N ILE A 81 -8.47 29.72 -2.38
CA ILE A 81 -8.62 28.31 -2.82
C ILE A 81 -8.96 28.25 -4.32
N TYR A 82 -9.83 29.15 -4.78
CA TYR A 82 -10.23 29.23 -6.19
C TYR A 82 -9.03 29.55 -7.11
N GLU A 83 -8.21 30.54 -6.77
CA GLU A 83 -7.01 30.84 -7.54
C GLU A 83 -6.01 29.69 -7.55
N LYS A 84 -5.86 28.98 -6.41
CA LYS A 84 -5.00 27.81 -6.33
C LYS A 84 -5.51 26.62 -7.13
N SER A 85 -6.83 26.38 -7.19
CA SER A 85 -7.39 25.27 -7.96
C SER A 85 -7.07 25.36 -9.45
N HIS A 86 -6.96 26.59 -10.01
CA HIS A 86 -6.51 26.80 -11.39
C HIS A 86 -4.98 26.66 -11.59
N LEU A 87 -4.20 26.64 -10.52
CA LEU A 87 -2.75 26.48 -10.60
C LEU A 87 -2.32 25.04 -10.29
N VAL A 88 -3.03 24.37 -9.38
CA VAL A 88 -2.66 23.05 -8.86
C VAL A 88 -3.89 22.15 -8.80
N SER A 89 -3.96 21.17 -9.66
CA SER A 89 -4.94 20.08 -9.54
C SER A 89 -4.35 18.93 -8.74
N THR A 90 -5.15 18.37 -7.82
CA THR A 90 -4.67 17.37 -6.84
C THR A 90 -5.47 16.09 -6.91
N GLY A 91 -4.79 14.96 -7.17
CA GLY A 91 -5.30 13.61 -6.91
C GLY A 91 -5.04 13.22 -5.46
N LEU A 92 -6.10 12.96 -4.70
CA LEU A 92 -5.99 12.61 -3.27
C LEU A 92 -5.79 11.11 -3.07
N GLN A 93 -5.20 10.74 -1.94
CA GLN A 93 -4.99 9.36 -1.50
C GLN A 93 -6.31 8.58 -1.35
N ASP A 94 -7.34 9.18 -0.77
CA ASP A 94 -8.68 8.60 -0.63
C ASP A 94 -9.58 9.01 -1.81
N THR A 95 -9.64 8.16 -2.82
CA THR A 95 -10.48 8.38 -4.00
C THR A 95 -11.98 8.35 -3.68
N ASP A 96 -12.42 7.53 -2.73
CA ASP A 96 -13.85 7.45 -2.37
C ASP A 96 -14.34 8.73 -1.69
N GLY A 97 -13.48 9.38 -0.91
CA GLY A 97 -13.78 10.67 -0.28
C GLY A 97 -13.76 11.86 -1.26
N GLN A 98 -13.29 11.65 -2.49
CA GLN A 98 -13.17 12.69 -3.51
C GLN A 98 -14.44 12.82 -4.39
N PHE A 99 -15.27 11.76 -4.49
CA PHE A 99 -16.44 11.74 -5.37
C PHE A 99 -17.61 12.55 -4.80
N ILE A 100 -18.10 13.50 -5.59
CA ILE A 100 -19.21 14.40 -5.28
C ILE A 100 -20.40 14.11 -6.19
N GLY A 101 -20.15 13.76 -7.47
CA GLY A 101 -21.17 13.48 -8.47
C GLY A 101 -22.00 12.22 -8.16
N LEU A 102 -23.27 12.23 -8.53
CA LEU A 102 -24.14 11.05 -8.47
C LEU A 102 -23.85 10.07 -9.61
N SER A 103 -23.22 10.55 -10.67
CA SER A 103 -22.70 9.76 -11.80
C SER A 103 -21.27 10.16 -12.11
N VAL A 104 -20.56 9.30 -12.84
CA VAL A 104 -19.20 9.61 -13.32
C VAL A 104 -19.19 10.88 -14.17
N ALA A 105 -20.20 11.08 -15.04
CA ALA A 105 -20.28 12.27 -15.86
C ALA A 105 -20.41 13.55 -15.02
N GLU A 106 -21.25 13.53 -13.98
CA GLU A 106 -21.43 14.67 -13.07
C GLU A 106 -20.16 14.93 -12.25
N ASP A 107 -19.48 13.87 -11.83
CA ASP A 107 -18.25 14.00 -11.06
C ASP A 107 -17.12 14.66 -11.89
N LEU A 108 -16.97 14.25 -13.16
CA LEU A 108 -16.05 14.89 -14.09
C LEU A 108 -16.44 16.33 -14.41
N ALA A 109 -17.73 16.62 -14.53
CA ALA A 109 -18.23 17.96 -14.85
C ALA A 109 -18.09 18.95 -13.70
N PHE A 110 -17.97 18.48 -12.45
CA PHE A 110 -18.07 19.28 -11.23
C PHE A 110 -17.14 20.50 -11.20
N ALA A 111 -15.86 20.31 -11.58
CA ALA A 111 -14.90 21.41 -11.64
C ALA A 111 -15.29 22.45 -12.70
N LEU A 112 -15.71 21.99 -13.88
CA LEU A 112 -16.14 22.85 -15.00
C LEU A 112 -17.43 23.61 -14.68
N GLU A 113 -18.35 23.03 -13.89
CA GLU A 113 -19.55 23.70 -13.39
C GLU A 113 -19.18 24.85 -12.45
N ASN A 114 -18.22 24.62 -11.54
CA ASN A 114 -17.73 25.68 -10.66
C ASN A 114 -17.11 26.85 -11.40
N ASP A 115 -16.49 26.58 -12.55
CA ASP A 115 -15.89 27.57 -13.45
C ASP A 115 -16.91 28.19 -14.41
N MET A 116 -18.19 27.84 -14.31
CA MET A 116 -19.27 28.31 -15.19
C MET A 116 -18.99 28.07 -16.69
N VAL A 117 -18.32 26.97 -17.01
CA VAL A 117 -18.04 26.57 -18.41
C VAL A 117 -19.36 26.33 -19.15
N GLU A 118 -19.46 26.78 -20.38
CA GLU A 118 -20.63 26.60 -21.22
C GLU A 118 -20.95 25.12 -21.43
N LEU A 119 -22.26 24.74 -21.38
CA LEU A 119 -22.73 23.35 -21.28
C LEU A 119 -22.21 22.44 -22.39
N GLU A 120 -22.19 22.92 -23.65
CA GLU A 120 -21.73 22.10 -24.79
C GLU A 120 -20.19 21.89 -24.72
N SER A 121 -19.44 22.91 -24.31
CA SER A 121 -18.01 22.82 -24.07
C SER A 121 -17.72 21.83 -22.91
N MET A 122 -18.47 21.92 -21.83
CA MET A 122 -18.38 21.01 -20.68
C MET A 122 -18.62 19.56 -21.10
N LYS A 123 -19.71 19.26 -21.82
CA LYS A 123 -20.00 17.92 -22.33
C LYS A 123 -18.88 17.40 -23.23
N SER A 124 -18.37 18.24 -24.14
CA SER A 124 -17.26 17.88 -25.02
C SER A 124 -16.01 17.50 -24.24
N ARG A 125 -15.62 18.28 -23.22
CA ARG A 125 -14.45 18.00 -22.38
C ARG A 125 -14.65 16.71 -21.56
N VAL A 126 -15.82 16.51 -20.95
CA VAL A 126 -16.16 15.28 -20.22
C VAL A 126 -16.05 14.06 -21.13
N HIS A 127 -16.60 14.11 -22.35
CA HIS A 127 -16.48 13.00 -23.30
C HIS A 127 -15.03 12.74 -23.73
N THR A 128 -14.27 13.79 -24.00
CA THR A 128 -12.86 13.67 -24.40
C THR A 128 -12.03 12.97 -23.30
N TRP A 129 -12.15 13.40 -22.06
CA TRP A 129 -11.44 12.77 -20.94
C TRP A 129 -11.95 11.37 -20.60
N ALA A 130 -13.26 11.14 -20.73
CA ALA A 130 -13.83 9.81 -20.55
C ALA A 130 -13.33 8.81 -21.61
N GLU A 131 -13.17 9.25 -22.87
CA GLU A 131 -12.61 8.42 -23.93
C GLU A 131 -11.13 8.10 -23.68
N ARG A 132 -10.31 9.11 -23.34
CA ARG A 132 -8.88 8.95 -23.03
C ARG A 132 -8.60 7.98 -21.88
N LEU A 133 -9.52 7.88 -20.92
CA LEU A 133 -9.37 7.10 -19.69
C LEU A 133 -10.22 5.83 -19.67
N ASP A 134 -10.78 5.39 -20.79
CA ASP A 134 -11.67 4.23 -20.91
C ASP A 134 -12.89 4.28 -19.97
N LEU A 135 -13.46 5.46 -19.78
CA LEU A 135 -14.61 5.70 -18.91
C LEU A 135 -15.93 5.90 -19.69
N SER A 136 -15.90 5.96 -21.02
CA SER A 136 -17.06 6.31 -21.86
C SER A 136 -18.30 5.45 -21.58
N LYS A 137 -18.11 4.16 -21.28
CA LYS A 137 -19.20 3.22 -20.96
C LYS A 137 -19.68 3.34 -19.51
N LEU A 138 -18.97 4.08 -18.68
CA LEU A 138 -19.19 4.19 -17.25
C LEU A 138 -19.79 5.55 -16.86
N LEU A 139 -19.94 6.50 -17.80
CA LEU A 139 -20.40 7.86 -17.53
C LEU A 139 -21.73 7.94 -16.77
N GLY A 140 -22.64 7.01 -17.00
CA GLY A 140 -23.92 6.92 -16.28
C GLY A 140 -23.88 6.14 -14.97
N ASN A 141 -22.75 5.50 -14.62
CA ASN A 141 -22.63 4.71 -13.41
C ASN A 141 -22.37 5.61 -12.20
N ARG A 142 -22.71 5.10 -11.02
CA ARG A 142 -22.35 5.76 -9.74
C ARG A 142 -20.86 5.48 -9.45
N PRO A 143 -20.07 6.48 -9.07
CA PRO A 143 -18.65 6.25 -8.74
C PRO A 143 -18.44 5.17 -7.68
N GLN A 144 -19.33 5.07 -6.69
CA GLN A 144 -19.25 4.09 -5.60
C GLN A 144 -19.38 2.63 -6.09
N ASP A 145 -20.06 2.40 -7.21
CA ASP A 145 -20.30 1.06 -7.77
C ASP A 145 -19.15 0.56 -8.66
N LEU A 146 -18.13 1.39 -8.89
CA LEU A 146 -16.96 1.10 -9.71
C LEU A 146 -15.91 0.26 -8.98
N SER A 147 -15.10 -0.48 -9.75
CA SER A 147 -13.90 -1.14 -9.21
C SER A 147 -12.85 -0.11 -8.79
N GLY A 148 -11.90 -0.50 -7.91
CA GLY A 148 -10.84 0.39 -7.43
C GLY A 148 -10.05 1.05 -8.55
N GLY A 149 -9.64 0.31 -9.58
CA GLY A 149 -8.94 0.87 -10.75
C GLY A 149 -9.82 1.81 -11.59
N GLN A 150 -11.12 1.53 -11.71
CA GLN A 150 -12.06 2.45 -12.39
C GLN A 150 -12.26 3.73 -11.59
N LYS A 151 -12.41 3.64 -10.26
CA LYS A 151 -12.49 4.79 -9.36
C LYS A 151 -11.26 5.68 -9.50
N GLN A 152 -10.07 5.08 -9.52
CA GLN A 152 -8.83 5.83 -9.70
C GLN A 152 -8.77 6.58 -11.04
N ARG A 153 -9.24 5.94 -12.13
CA ARG A 153 -9.34 6.62 -13.44
C ARG A 153 -10.34 7.77 -13.44
N VAL A 154 -11.48 7.63 -12.76
CA VAL A 154 -12.46 8.72 -12.59
C VAL A 154 -11.84 9.87 -11.80
N SER A 155 -11.20 9.59 -10.65
CA SER A 155 -10.50 10.59 -9.86
C SER A 155 -9.44 11.31 -10.71
N LEU A 156 -8.64 10.55 -11.47
CA LEU A 156 -7.63 11.13 -12.34
C LEU A 156 -8.24 12.00 -13.46
N ALA A 157 -9.37 11.58 -14.05
CA ALA A 157 -10.09 12.39 -15.03
C ALA A 157 -10.55 13.73 -14.43
N GLY A 158 -11.09 13.72 -13.21
CA GLY A 158 -11.48 14.93 -12.50
C GLY A 158 -10.31 15.87 -12.19
N VAL A 159 -9.12 15.32 -11.93
CA VAL A 159 -7.89 16.12 -11.74
C VAL A 159 -7.40 16.77 -13.03
N LEU A 160 -7.55 16.06 -14.16
CA LEU A 160 -6.97 16.45 -15.43
C LEU A 160 -7.88 17.38 -16.25
N ILE A 161 -9.17 17.35 -16.00
CA ILE A 161 -10.15 18.08 -16.80
C ILE A 161 -10.00 19.60 -16.69
N ASP A 162 -9.40 20.10 -15.60
CA ASP A 162 -9.11 21.52 -15.38
C ASP A 162 -7.89 22.03 -16.13
N GLU A 163 -7.05 21.13 -16.67
CA GLU A 163 -5.83 21.47 -17.41
C GLU A 163 -4.87 22.41 -16.64
N SER A 164 -4.79 22.21 -15.32
CA SER A 164 -3.91 23.00 -14.45
C SER A 164 -2.43 22.81 -14.80
N PRO A 165 -1.58 23.85 -14.72
CA PRO A 165 -0.16 23.77 -15.05
C PRO A 165 0.67 22.91 -14.08
N ILE A 166 0.16 22.65 -12.87
CA ILE A 166 0.78 21.80 -11.85
C ILE A 166 -0.17 20.68 -11.50
N LEU A 167 0.29 19.44 -11.61
CA LEU A 167 -0.42 18.24 -11.18
C LEU A 167 0.26 17.70 -9.92
N LEU A 168 -0.51 17.51 -8.86
CA LEU A 168 -0.07 16.94 -7.60
C LEU A 168 -0.80 15.62 -7.34
N PHE A 169 -0.05 14.54 -7.18
CA PHE A 169 -0.57 13.22 -6.83
C PHE A 169 -0.05 12.81 -5.46
N ASP A 170 -0.94 12.70 -4.48
CA ASP A 170 -0.60 12.26 -3.12
C ASP A 170 -0.98 10.80 -2.94
N GLU A 171 0.03 9.92 -2.93
CA GLU A 171 -0.05 8.46 -2.86
C GLU A 171 -1.00 7.83 -3.92
N PRO A 172 -0.78 8.09 -5.22
CA PRO A 172 -1.69 7.62 -6.28
C PRO A 172 -1.76 6.10 -6.42
N LEU A 173 -0.83 5.37 -5.81
CA LEU A 173 -0.75 3.91 -5.86
C LEU A 173 -1.46 3.23 -4.67
N ALA A 174 -2.02 4.00 -3.74
CA ALA A 174 -2.68 3.44 -2.56
C ALA A 174 -3.85 2.52 -2.93
N ASN A 175 -3.95 1.35 -2.28
CA ASN A 175 -5.03 0.36 -2.45
C ASN A 175 -5.19 -0.23 -3.87
N LEU A 176 -4.21 -0.03 -4.76
CA LEU A 176 -4.22 -0.61 -6.11
C LEU A 176 -3.46 -1.94 -6.15
N ASP A 177 -3.97 -2.87 -6.95
CA ASP A 177 -3.16 -4.03 -7.33
C ASP A 177 -1.96 -3.59 -8.21
N PRO A 178 -0.88 -4.39 -8.29
CA PRO A 178 0.36 -3.98 -8.94
C PRO A 178 0.18 -3.53 -10.39
N LYS A 179 -0.68 -4.20 -11.15
CA LYS A 179 -0.91 -3.84 -12.57
C LYS A 179 -1.70 -2.54 -12.69
N SER A 180 -2.76 -2.36 -11.90
CA SER A 180 -3.51 -1.11 -11.85
C SER A 180 -2.63 0.07 -11.43
N GLY A 181 -1.70 -0.16 -10.49
CA GLY A 181 -0.71 0.86 -10.10
C GLY A 181 0.23 1.24 -11.25
N GLN A 182 0.73 0.27 -12.02
CA GLN A 182 1.52 0.54 -13.21
C GLN A 182 0.73 1.36 -14.24
N ASP A 183 -0.52 0.96 -14.53
CA ASP A 183 -1.37 1.66 -15.50
C ASP A 183 -1.58 3.14 -15.11
N ILE A 184 -1.69 3.45 -13.82
CA ILE A 184 -1.81 4.84 -13.33
C ILE A 184 -0.50 5.62 -13.53
N ILE A 185 0.66 5.04 -13.21
CA ILE A 185 1.94 5.73 -13.43
C ILE A 185 2.20 5.92 -14.92
N ASP A 186 1.86 4.94 -15.77
CA ASP A 186 1.95 5.06 -17.22
C ASP A 186 1.11 6.23 -17.72
N LEU A 187 -0.10 6.37 -17.21
CA LEU A 187 -1.02 7.43 -17.59
C LEU A 187 -0.53 8.81 -17.11
N ILE A 188 -0.03 8.91 -15.88
CA ILE A 188 0.58 10.15 -15.37
C ILE A 188 1.79 10.55 -16.24
N ASP A 189 2.63 9.59 -16.63
CA ASP A 189 3.79 9.80 -17.49
C ASP A 189 3.38 10.29 -18.89
N GLN A 190 2.42 9.62 -19.51
CA GLN A 190 1.88 10.01 -20.82
C GLN A 190 1.33 11.44 -20.81
N ILE A 191 0.55 11.81 -19.80
CA ILE A 191 -0.04 13.16 -19.68
C ILE A 191 1.03 14.20 -19.47
N HIS A 192 2.02 13.90 -18.61
CA HIS A 192 3.16 14.79 -18.41
C HIS A 192 3.90 15.08 -19.73
N GLU A 193 4.18 14.04 -20.53
CA GLU A 193 4.86 14.19 -21.81
C GLU A 193 4.02 14.95 -22.85
N GLU A 194 2.70 14.64 -22.93
CA GLU A 194 1.80 15.27 -23.91
C GLU A 194 1.53 16.74 -23.63
N GLN A 195 1.39 17.12 -22.36
CA GLN A 195 0.96 18.46 -21.97
C GLN A 195 2.12 19.33 -21.47
N GLY A 196 3.28 18.75 -21.14
CA GLY A 196 4.41 19.47 -20.56
C GLY A 196 4.10 20.05 -19.18
N THR A 197 3.19 19.43 -18.42
CA THR A 197 2.77 19.87 -17.10
C THR A 197 3.90 19.69 -16.09
N THR A 198 3.92 20.52 -15.04
CA THR A 198 4.77 20.27 -13.87
C THR A 198 4.09 19.23 -13.00
N THR A 199 4.72 18.07 -12.82
CA THR A 199 4.10 16.93 -12.13
C THR A 199 4.84 16.62 -10.83
N ILE A 200 4.11 16.58 -9.72
CA ILE A 200 4.62 16.23 -8.40
C ILE A 200 3.92 14.95 -7.94
N ILE A 201 4.70 13.94 -7.65
CA ILE A 201 4.22 12.66 -7.11
C ILE A 201 4.76 12.53 -5.70
N ILE A 202 3.89 12.38 -4.71
CA ILE A 202 4.25 12.02 -3.34
C ILE A 202 3.99 10.53 -3.21
N GLU A 203 5.03 9.73 -2.98
CA GLU A 203 4.88 8.27 -2.90
C GLU A 203 6.00 7.68 -2.01
N HIS A 204 5.72 6.55 -1.36
CA HIS A 204 6.72 5.82 -0.59
C HIS A 204 7.18 4.54 -1.32
N ARG A 205 6.44 4.06 -2.33
CA ARG A 205 6.81 2.93 -3.19
C ARG A 205 7.69 3.40 -4.35
N LEU A 206 8.96 3.74 -4.01
CA LEU A 206 9.93 4.34 -4.94
C LEU A 206 10.09 3.54 -6.23
N GLU A 207 10.25 2.21 -6.15
CA GLU A 207 10.46 1.32 -7.30
C GLU A 207 9.26 1.31 -8.26
N ASP A 208 8.04 1.45 -7.73
CA ASP A 208 6.83 1.47 -8.53
C ASP A 208 6.66 2.75 -9.35
N VAL A 209 7.35 3.82 -8.98
CA VAL A 209 7.36 5.08 -9.74
C VAL A 209 8.57 5.19 -10.65
N LEU A 210 9.75 4.75 -10.19
CA LEU A 210 11.01 4.91 -10.92
C LEU A 210 11.11 4.09 -12.22
N TYR A 211 10.20 3.15 -12.48
CA TYR A 211 10.22 2.47 -13.79
C TYR A 211 9.87 3.41 -14.94
N ARG A 212 9.22 4.55 -14.67
CA ARG A 212 9.08 5.68 -15.60
C ARG A 212 10.14 6.75 -15.32
N PRO A 213 10.46 7.61 -16.31
CA PRO A 213 11.42 8.69 -16.09
C PRO A 213 10.95 9.66 -15.01
N ILE A 214 11.84 9.99 -14.06
CA ILE A 214 11.65 11.02 -13.04
C ILE A 214 12.86 11.95 -13.14
N ASP A 215 12.63 13.27 -13.24
CA ASP A 215 13.72 14.24 -13.37
C ASP A 215 14.46 14.40 -12.05
N ARG A 216 13.71 14.40 -10.92
CA ARG A 216 14.28 14.68 -9.61
C ARG A 216 13.53 13.98 -8.50
N VAL A 217 14.28 13.51 -7.50
CA VAL A 217 13.74 12.98 -6.24
C VAL A 217 14.09 13.93 -5.10
N ILE A 218 13.10 14.19 -4.25
CA ILE A 218 13.24 14.98 -3.03
C ILE A 218 12.95 14.06 -1.85
N LEU A 219 13.95 13.85 -0.99
CA LEU A 219 13.76 13.07 0.24
C LEU A 219 13.53 14.01 1.40
N ILE A 220 12.40 13.82 2.09
CA ILE A 220 12.01 14.63 3.25
C ILE A 220 11.93 13.74 4.47
N ASN A 221 12.58 14.14 5.55
CA ASN A 221 12.41 13.52 6.86
C ASN A 221 12.44 14.58 7.97
N GLN A 222 11.64 14.37 9.02
CA GLN A 222 11.49 15.27 10.18
C GLN A 222 11.25 16.75 9.80
N GLY A 223 10.54 16.95 8.69
CA GLY A 223 10.21 18.27 8.18
C GLY A 223 11.35 18.98 7.43
N GLN A 224 12.42 18.29 7.08
CA GLN A 224 13.58 18.85 6.38
C GLN A 224 13.84 18.11 5.07
N VAL A 225 14.39 18.82 4.07
CA VAL A 225 14.88 18.21 2.83
C VAL A 225 16.27 17.64 3.09
N LEU A 226 16.40 16.32 3.04
CA LEU A 226 17.67 15.63 3.23
C LEU A 226 18.40 15.37 1.92
N PHE A 227 17.66 15.26 0.82
CA PHE A 227 18.20 15.05 -0.52
C PHE A 227 17.33 15.75 -1.55
N ASN A 228 17.98 16.28 -2.59
CA ASN A 228 17.32 16.91 -3.72
C ASN A 228 18.23 16.77 -4.96
N GLY A 229 17.99 15.76 -5.78
CA GLY A 229 18.84 15.40 -6.91
C GLY A 229 18.21 14.37 -7.82
N SER A 230 18.98 13.83 -8.75
CA SER A 230 18.49 12.78 -9.65
C SER A 230 18.24 11.46 -8.91
N PRO A 231 17.33 10.59 -9.43
CA PRO A 231 17.14 9.25 -8.88
C PRO A 231 18.44 8.45 -8.77
N ASP A 232 19.29 8.50 -9.80
CA ASP A 232 20.57 7.78 -9.84
C ASP A 232 21.52 8.23 -8.71
N GLU A 233 21.57 9.53 -8.42
CA GLU A 233 22.36 10.07 -7.30
C GLU A 233 21.83 9.59 -5.94
N LEU A 234 20.51 9.58 -5.72
CA LEU A 234 19.91 9.10 -4.48
C LEU A 234 20.22 7.62 -4.24
N LEU A 235 20.04 6.78 -5.27
CA LEU A 235 20.22 5.32 -5.19
C LEU A 235 21.66 4.88 -4.92
N ARG A 236 22.66 5.76 -5.14
CA ARG A 236 24.06 5.53 -4.75
C ARG A 236 24.33 5.68 -3.27
N THR A 237 23.44 6.39 -2.57
CA THR A 237 23.59 6.69 -1.13
C THR A 237 22.97 5.61 -0.26
N THR A 238 23.18 5.70 1.05
CA THR A 238 22.51 4.89 2.07
C THR A 238 21.25 5.58 2.62
N LEU A 239 20.92 6.77 2.12
CA LEU A 239 19.86 7.63 2.67
C LEU A 239 18.49 6.95 2.69
N LEU A 240 18.17 6.09 1.72
CA LEU A 240 16.89 5.37 1.73
C LEU A 240 16.80 4.45 2.95
N ALA A 241 17.80 3.60 3.16
CA ALA A 241 17.84 2.67 4.29
C ALA A 241 17.90 3.42 5.64
N GLU A 242 18.74 4.44 5.76
CA GLU A 242 18.88 5.27 6.97
C GLU A 242 17.57 5.98 7.36
N ASN A 243 16.71 6.27 6.38
CA ASN A 243 15.44 6.94 6.60
C ASN A 243 14.23 5.99 6.53
N GLY A 244 14.45 4.68 6.57
CA GLY A 244 13.36 3.69 6.55
C GLY A 244 12.52 3.76 5.28
N ILE A 245 13.15 3.99 4.12
CA ILE A 245 12.51 3.96 2.81
C ILE A 245 13.01 2.74 2.07
N ARG A 246 12.10 2.01 1.46
CA ARG A 246 12.40 0.77 0.73
C ARG A 246 13.24 1.06 -0.51
N GLU A 247 14.39 0.40 -0.61
CA GLU A 247 15.18 0.40 -1.84
C GLU A 247 14.54 -0.51 -2.91
N PRO A 248 14.79 -0.26 -4.21
CA PRO A 248 14.47 -1.22 -5.26
C PRO A 248 15.10 -2.59 -5.02
N LEU A 249 14.31 -3.66 -5.22
CA LEU A 249 14.73 -5.03 -4.92
C LEU A 249 16.00 -5.44 -5.65
N TYR A 250 16.18 -5.04 -6.91
CA TYR A 250 17.39 -5.36 -7.67
C TYR A 250 18.66 -4.76 -7.05
N LEU A 251 18.60 -3.58 -6.42
CA LEU A 251 19.75 -2.97 -5.75
C LEU A 251 20.09 -3.70 -4.45
N THR A 252 19.08 -4.03 -3.66
CA THR A 252 19.27 -4.86 -2.46
C THR A 252 19.91 -6.20 -2.83
N THR A 253 19.43 -6.85 -3.89
CA THR A 253 20.00 -8.12 -4.39
C THR A 253 21.44 -7.96 -4.84
N LEU A 254 21.79 -6.88 -5.56
CA LEU A 254 23.18 -6.60 -5.96
C LEU A 254 24.11 -6.39 -4.76
N ARG A 255 23.65 -5.69 -3.72
CA ARG A 255 24.41 -5.53 -2.46
C ARG A 255 24.62 -6.88 -1.76
N GLN A 256 23.60 -7.75 -1.71
CA GLN A 256 23.71 -9.11 -1.16
C GLN A 256 24.68 -9.99 -1.94
N LEU A 257 24.79 -9.76 -3.25
CA LEU A 257 25.80 -10.38 -4.11
C LEU A 257 27.22 -9.79 -3.95
N GLY A 258 27.41 -8.87 -2.99
CA GLY A 258 28.69 -8.25 -2.69
C GLY A 258 29.11 -7.15 -3.68
N GLN A 259 28.17 -6.62 -4.48
CA GLN A 259 28.49 -5.59 -5.47
C GLN A 259 28.52 -4.19 -4.85
N ASP A 260 29.58 -3.43 -5.15
CA ASP A 260 29.66 -2.01 -4.81
C ASP A 260 28.85 -1.18 -5.82
N ILE A 261 27.56 -0.98 -5.51
CA ILE A 261 26.66 -0.23 -6.39
C ILE A 261 26.98 1.26 -6.47
N SER A 262 27.77 1.82 -5.52
CA SER A 262 28.09 3.26 -5.49
C SER A 262 28.84 3.73 -6.74
N LYS A 263 29.50 2.81 -7.45
CA LYS A 263 30.29 3.07 -8.67
C LYS A 263 29.53 2.80 -9.96
N LEU A 264 28.36 2.17 -9.89
CA LEU A 264 27.59 1.83 -11.09
C LEU A 264 26.79 3.03 -11.58
N PRO A 265 26.75 3.33 -12.88
CA PRO A 265 25.85 4.34 -13.45
C PRO A 265 24.46 3.73 -13.70
N HIS A 266 23.47 4.59 -13.85
CA HIS A 266 22.10 4.23 -14.20
C HIS A 266 21.42 3.27 -13.21
N LEU A 267 21.64 3.52 -11.92
CA LEU A 267 21.02 2.75 -10.85
C LEU A 267 19.49 2.86 -10.83
N ASP A 268 18.92 3.87 -11.47
CA ASP A 268 17.48 4.09 -11.60
C ASP A 268 16.79 3.15 -12.60
N LYS A 269 17.56 2.40 -13.40
CA LYS A 269 17.04 1.52 -14.47
C LYS A 269 17.78 0.19 -14.51
N VAL A 270 17.15 -0.89 -14.08
CA VAL A 270 17.73 -2.24 -14.11
C VAL A 270 18.18 -2.64 -15.52
N GLU A 271 17.48 -2.20 -16.57
CA GLU A 271 17.79 -2.50 -17.97
C GLU A 271 19.09 -1.83 -18.45
N LYS A 272 19.51 -0.74 -17.80
CA LYS A 272 20.69 0.05 -18.19
C LYS A 272 21.92 -0.24 -17.34
N LEU A 273 21.79 -1.07 -16.30
CA LEU A 273 22.92 -1.41 -15.44
C LEU A 273 24.07 -2.07 -16.24
N PRO A 274 25.33 -1.64 -16.09
CA PRO A 274 26.47 -2.25 -16.77
C PRO A 274 26.92 -3.54 -16.05
N LEU A 275 26.18 -4.64 -16.26
CA LEU A 275 26.40 -5.93 -15.59
C LEU A 275 27.33 -6.88 -16.38
N GLY A 276 27.96 -6.41 -17.46
CA GLY A 276 28.57 -7.22 -18.54
C GLY A 276 29.67 -8.22 -18.17
N ASP A 277 30.28 -8.16 -16.99
CA ASP A 277 31.35 -9.09 -16.56
C ASP A 277 31.10 -9.65 -15.14
N LEU A 278 29.92 -9.49 -14.59
CA LEU A 278 29.59 -10.05 -13.28
C LEU A 278 29.30 -11.55 -13.41
N SER A 279 30.28 -12.39 -13.16
CA SER A 279 30.06 -13.82 -12.92
C SER A 279 29.53 -13.98 -11.49
N VAL A 280 28.27 -14.26 -11.35
CA VAL A 280 27.64 -14.52 -10.04
C VAL A 280 27.45 -16.02 -9.91
N ASP A 281 28.08 -16.62 -8.91
CA ASP A 281 27.86 -18.02 -8.56
C ASP A 281 26.67 -18.06 -7.58
N ILE A 282 25.51 -18.45 -8.09
CA ILE A 282 24.31 -18.58 -7.28
C ILE A 282 24.12 -20.06 -6.96
N PRO A 283 24.05 -20.45 -5.68
CA PRO A 283 23.79 -21.84 -5.30
C PRO A 283 22.52 -22.36 -5.97
N THR A 284 22.59 -23.57 -6.50
CA THR A 284 21.38 -24.23 -7.05
C THR A 284 20.35 -24.39 -5.94
N PRO A 285 19.08 -24.00 -6.16
CA PRO A 285 18.06 -24.10 -5.15
C PRO A 285 17.86 -25.55 -4.68
N HIS A 286 17.98 -25.78 -3.39
CA HIS A 286 17.58 -27.04 -2.77
C HIS A 286 16.17 -26.87 -2.20
N PHE A 287 15.19 -27.55 -2.80
CA PHE A 287 13.84 -27.65 -2.25
C PHE A 287 13.83 -28.74 -1.17
N GLU A 288 13.90 -28.36 0.08
CA GLU A 288 13.49 -29.27 1.14
C GLU A 288 11.97 -29.41 1.06
N LYS A 289 11.47 -30.58 0.70
CA LYS A 289 10.07 -30.92 0.94
C LYS A 289 9.87 -30.91 2.46
N GLY A 290 9.22 -29.86 2.96
CA GLY A 290 8.83 -29.78 4.37
C GLY A 290 8.09 -31.05 4.76
N ALA A 291 8.32 -31.55 5.98
CA ALA A 291 7.54 -32.65 6.54
C ALA A 291 6.05 -32.33 6.41
N GLU A 292 5.20 -33.36 6.19
CA GLU A 292 3.74 -33.20 6.15
C GLU A 292 3.28 -32.55 7.46
N ALA A 293 3.04 -31.24 7.42
CA ALA A 293 2.58 -30.48 8.57
C ALA A 293 1.10 -30.80 8.83
N GLU A 294 0.71 -30.86 10.11
CA GLU A 294 -0.69 -31.03 10.52
C GLU A 294 -1.57 -29.96 9.87
N THR A 295 -2.67 -30.36 9.22
CA THR A 295 -3.64 -29.43 8.64
C THR A 295 -4.44 -28.74 9.74
N ILE A 296 -4.35 -27.40 9.81
CA ILE A 296 -5.09 -26.59 10.79
C ILE A 296 -6.46 -26.18 10.27
N LEU A 297 -6.57 -25.93 8.96
CA LEU A 297 -7.82 -25.52 8.31
C LEU A 297 -7.91 -26.15 6.91
N GLU A 298 -9.08 -26.74 6.60
CA GLU A 298 -9.39 -27.28 5.28
C GLU A 298 -10.73 -26.75 4.79
N LEU A 299 -10.73 -26.22 3.58
CA LEU A 299 -11.86 -25.65 2.88
C LEU A 299 -12.08 -26.46 1.61
N GLY A 300 -13.29 -26.98 1.41
CA GLY A 300 -13.61 -27.80 0.25
C GLY A 300 -14.81 -27.27 -0.53
N HIS A 301 -14.63 -27.10 -1.84
CA HIS A 301 -15.71 -26.80 -2.80
C HIS A 301 -16.55 -25.57 -2.44
N LEU A 302 -15.92 -24.47 -2.00
CA LEU A 302 -16.62 -23.25 -1.59
C LEU A 302 -17.26 -22.56 -2.79
N ASN A 303 -18.59 -22.32 -2.69
CA ASN A 303 -19.35 -21.53 -3.66
C ASN A 303 -20.08 -20.40 -2.95
N PHE A 304 -20.02 -19.18 -3.50
CA PHE A 304 -20.70 -18.04 -2.92
C PHE A 304 -20.98 -16.93 -3.96
N ALA A 305 -22.13 -16.30 -3.84
CA ALA A 305 -22.54 -15.12 -4.58
C ALA A 305 -23.28 -14.14 -3.66
N TYR A 306 -22.96 -12.83 -3.74
CA TYR A 306 -23.79 -11.79 -3.09
C TYR A 306 -25.13 -11.57 -3.82
N ARG A 307 -25.12 -11.83 -5.15
CA ARG A 307 -26.30 -11.84 -6.01
C ARG A 307 -26.23 -13.09 -6.86
N GLU A 308 -27.32 -13.81 -7.04
CA GLU A 308 -27.37 -15.09 -7.78
C GLU A 308 -26.74 -15.03 -9.17
N SER A 309 -26.80 -13.87 -9.83
CA SER A 309 -26.23 -13.65 -11.16
C SER A 309 -24.72 -13.43 -11.19
N GLN A 310 -24.05 -13.28 -10.03
CA GLN A 310 -22.63 -12.93 -9.95
C GLN A 310 -21.89 -13.78 -8.91
N PRO A 311 -21.50 -15.02 -9.26
CA PRO A 311 -20.73 -15.88 -8.37
C PRO A 311 -19.34 -15.30 -8.13
N ILE A 312 -18.96 -15.18 -6.83
CA ILE A 312 -17.67 -14.63 -6.37
C ILE A 312 -16.69 -15.73 -6.00
N LEU A 313 -17.14 -16.79 -5.32
CA LEU A 313 -16.35 -18.01 -5.11
C LEU A 313 -16.98 -19.14 -5.94
N LYS A 314 -16.11 -19.93 -6.60
CA LYS A 314 -16.52 -20.94 -7.58
C LYS A 314 -15.69 -22.20 -7.38
N ASP A 315 -16.24 -23.16 -6.63
CA ASP A 315 -15.58 -24.43 -6.37
C ASP A 315 -14.17 -24.29 -5.79
N LEU A 316 -13.98 -23.30 -4.89
CA LEU A 316 -12.69 -22.99 -4.31
C LEU A 316 -12.36 -23.98 -3.18
N SER A 317 -11.21 -24.62 -3.27
CA SER A 317 -10.68 -25.49 -2.22
C SER A 317 -9.30 -25.00 -1.78
N LEU A 318 -9.01 -25.07 -0.48
CA LEU A 318 -7.76 -24.60 0.12
C LEU A 318 -7.47 -25.35 1.42
N THR A 319 -6.26 -25.85 1.56
CA THR A 319 -5.76 -26.47 2.80
C THR A 319 -4.66 -25.61 3.38
N ILE A 320 -4.72 -25.33 4.69
CA ILE A 320 -3.74 -24.49 5.40
C ILE A 320 -3.06 -25.34 6.47
N PRO A 321 -1.76 -25.60 6.36
CA PRO A 321 -0.95 -26.25 7.37
C PRO A 321 -0.76 -25.39 8.61
N LYS A 322 -0.58 -26.02 9.76
CA LYS A 322 -0.30 -25.37 11.03
C LYS A 322 1.08 -24.69 11.01
N GLY A 323 1.15 -23.48 11.58
CA GLY A 323 2.39 -22.72 11.70
C GLY A 323 2.91 -22.14 10.38
N GLN A 324 2.14 -22.20 9.28
CA GLN A 324 2.52 -21.66 7.99
C GLN A 324 2.19 -20.16 7.87
N ARG A 325 3.03 -19.42 7.14
CA ARG A 325 2.75 -18.06 6.67
C ARG A 325 2.27 -18.15 5.22
N LEU A 326 0.98 -18.01 5.03
CA LEU A 326 0.31 -18.10 3.73
C LEU A 326 -0.03 -16.70 3.21
N ALA A 327 0.40 -16.37 2.00
CA ALA A 327 -0.09 -15.21 1.27
C ALA A 327 -1.22 -15.59 0.32
N ILE A 328 -2.33 -14.87 0.34
CA ILE A 328 -3.41 -14.94 -0.64
C ILE A 328 -3.32 -13.68 -1.51
N VAL A 329 -2.99 -13.88 -2.78
CA VAL A 329 -2.73 -12.80 -3.75
C VAL A 329 -3.66 -12.88 -4.96
N GLY A 330 -3.73 -11.83 -5.77
CA GLY A 330 -4.55 -11.77 -6.99
C GLY A 330 -5.13 -10.38 -7.21
N LYS A 331 -5.72 -10.15 -8.38
CA LYS A 331 -6.31 -8.86 -8.76
C LYS A 331 -7.39 -8.38 -7.78
N ASN A 332 -7.66 -7.08 -7.78
CA ASN A 332 -8.80 -6.52 -7.05
C ASN A 332 -10.11 -7.14 -7.60
N GLY A 333 -11.03 -7.50 -6.70
CA GLY A 333 -12.28 -8.19 -7.06
C GLY A 333 -12.15 -9.69 -7.36
N ALA A 334 -10.98 -10.32 -7.20
CA ALA A 334 -10.80 -11.76 -7.45
C ALA A 334 -11.51 -12.67 -6.44
N GLY A 335 -12.01 -12.13 -5.32
CA GLY A 335 -12.68 -12.90 -4.26
C GLY A 335 -11.86 -13.09 -2.98
N LYS A 336 -10.66 -12.49 -2.85
CA LYS A 336 -9.76 -12.64 -1.69
C LYS A 336 -10.42 -12.29 -0.36
N SER A 337 -10.97 -11.08 -0.23
CA SER A 337 -11.66 -10.65 1.00
C SER A 337 -12.97 -11.42 1.24
N THR A 338 -13.62 -11.90 0.18
CA THR A 338 -14.79 -12.80 0.30
C THR A 338 -14.35 -14.16 0.86
N LEU A 339 -13.24 -14.70 0.39
CA LEU A 339 -12.64 -15.91 0.95
C LEU A 339 -12.30 -15.75 2.43
N ALA A 340 -11.66 -14.62 2.81
CA ALA A 340 -11.39 -14.33 4.21
C ALA A 340 -12.66 -14.26 5.07
N LYS A 341 -13.72 -13.60 4.57
CA LYS A 341 -15.02 -13.55 5.25
C LYS A 341 -15.65 -14.94 5.40
N ALA A 342 -15.49 -15.82 4.39
CA ALA A 342 -15.94 -17.19 4.44
C ALA A 342 -15.16 -18.00 5.49
N ILE A 343 -13.84 -17.89 5.50
CA ILE A 343 -12.95 -18.52 6.49
C ILE A 343 -13.36 -18.12 7.91
N CYS A 344 -13.65 -16.84 8.13
CA CYS A 344 -14.02 -16.31 9.45
C CYS A 344 -15.50 -16.50 9.81
N GLY A 345 -16.30 -17.10 8.93
CA GLY A 345 -17.72 -17.37 9.17
C GLY A 345 -18.62 -16.13 9.10
N PHE A 346 -18.17 -15.00 8.53
CA PHE A 346 -18.99 -13.79 8.35
C PHE A 346 -20.01 -13.92 7.22
N ILE A 347 -19.79 -14.87 6.31
CA ILE A 347 -20.71 -15.24 5.25
C ILE A 347 -20.88 -16.77 5.23
N GLN A 348 -22.06 -17.23 4.88
CA GLN A 348 -22.33 -18.64 4.69
C GLN A 348 -22.13 -19.00 3.22
N THR A 349 -21.36 -20.05 2.98
CA THR A 349 -21.10 -20.57 1.63
C THR A 349 -21.57 -22.01 1.50
N GLU A 350 -21.72 -22.48 0.29
CA GLU A 350 -21.72 -23.92 0.04
C GLU A 350 -20.30 -24.48 0.24
N GLY A 351 -20.18 -25.80 0.38
CA GLY A 351 -18.91 -26.47 0.59
C GLY A 351 -18.69 -26.96 2.02
N THR A 352 -17.47 -27.33 2.34
CA THR A 352 -17.07 -27.93 3.63
C THR A 352 -16.00 -27.10 4.32
N TYR A 353 -16.00 -27.15 5.65
CA TYR A 353 -15.04 -26.45 6.50
C TYR A 353 -14.59 -27.38 7.63
N PHE A 354 -13.30 -27.69 7.70
CA PHE A 354 -12.72 -28.46 8.80
C PHE A 354 -11.60 -27.68 9.47
N SER A 355 -11.58 -27.71 10.81
CA SER A 355 -10.46 -27.23 11.62
C SER A 355 -9.95 -28.37 12.47
N LYS A 356 -8.67 -28.74 12.32
CA LYS A 356 -8.08 -29.90 13.02
C LYS A 356 -8.90 -31.19 12.86
N GLY A 357 -9.52 -31.37 11.68
CA GLY A 357 -10.40 -32.53 11.38
C GLY A 357 -11.82 -32.43 11.92
N GLU A 358 -12.19 -31.40 12.67
CA GLU A 358 -13.56 -31.16 13.13
C GLU A 358 -14.33 -30.32 12.11
N ASP A 359 -15.57 -30.71 11.80
CA ASP A 359 -16.46 -29.92 10.95
C ASP A 359 -16.91 -28.66 11.69
N ILE A 360 -16.54 -27.51 11.13
CA ILE A 360 -16.83 -26.19 11.69
C ILE A 360 -17.84 -25.38 10.85
N LYS A 361 -18.50 -26.01 9.88
CA LYS A 361 -19.46 -25.32 9.00
C LYS A 361 -20.64 -24.72 9.78
N GLY A 362 -21.05 -25.41 10.84
CA GLY A 362 -22.15 -24.97 11.71
C GLY A 362 -21.77 -23.96 12.79
N ASP A 363 -20.49 -23.64 12.94
CA ASP A 363 -20.02 -22.71 13.96
C ASP A 363 -20.65 -21.32 13.78
N SER A 364 -21.13 -20.72 14.86
CA SER A 364 -21.44 -19.30 14.90
C SER A 364 -20.18 -18.45 14.72
N VAL A 365 -20.33 -17.18 14.36
CA VAL A 365 -19.20 -16.22 14.28
C VAL A 365 -18.39 -16.19 15.59
N LYS A 366 -19.07 -16.34 16.74
CA LYS A 366 -18.43 -16.34 18.06
C LYS A 366 -17.54 -17.58 18.25
N GLU A 367 -18.02 -18.76 17.90
CA GLU A 367 -17.26 -20.02 17.97
C GLU A 367 -16.11 -20.04 16.95
N ARG A 368 -16.39 -19.59 15.71
CA ARG A 368 -15.38 -19.48 14.67
C ARG A 368 -14.23 -18.56 15.08
N ALA A 369 -14.51 -17.46 15.79
CA ALA A 369 -13.49 -16.51 16.27
C ALA A 369 -12.54 -17.09 17.34
N GLU A 370 -12.86 -18.25 17.92
CA GLU A 370 -11.95 -18.99 18.82
C GLU A 370 -10.93 -19.83 18.03
N ARG A 371 -11.19 -20.07 16.74
CA ARG A 371 -10.32 -20.85 15.84
C ARG A 371 -9.58 -19.96 14.86
N VAL A 372 -10.28 -18.94 14.31
CA VAL A 372 -9.77 -18.04 13.27
C VAL A 372 -10.05 -16.59 13.64
N GLY A 373 -9.01 -15.82 13.84
CA GLY A 373 -9.08 -14.39 14.06
C GLY A 373 -8.98 -13.60 12.75
N TYR A 374 -9.70 -12.49 12.63
CA TYR A 374 -9.65 -11.62 11.47
C TYR A 374 -9.25 -10.19 11.84
N VAL A 375 -8.23 -9.68 11.18
CA VAL A 375 -7.71 -8.31 11.39
C VAL A 375 -7.91 -7.52 10.10
N LEU A 376 -8.74 -6.47 10.18
CA LEU A 376 -9.05 -5.59 9.05
C LEU A 376 -7.84 -4.74 8.65
N GLN A 377 -7.84 -4.25 7.42
CA GLN A 377 -6.84 -3.34 6.89
C GLN A 377 -6.69 -2.08 7.77
N ASN A 378 -7.80 -1.38 8.05
CA ASN A 378 -7.80 -0.16 8.85
C ASN A 378 -8.16 -0.47 10.33
N PRO A 379 -7.23 -0.29 11.29
CA PRO A 379 -7.47 -0.55 12.71
C PRO A 379 -8.59 0.30 13.30
N ASN A 380 -8.80 1.53 12.79
CA ASN A 380 -9.87 2.40 13.30
C ASN A 380 -11.28 1.85 13.02
N GLN A 381 -11.44 0.92 12.07
CA GLN A 381 -12.73 0.25 11.82
C GLN A 381 -12.99 -0.90 12.80
N MET A 382 -11.97 -1.38 13.51
CA MET A 382 -12.10 -2.45 14.50
C MET A 382 -12.22 -1.91 15.93
N ILE A 383 -11.55 -0.79 16.23
CA ILE A 383 -11.48 -0.21 17.56
C ILE A 383 -12.85 0.36 17.93
N SER A 384 -13.40 -0.12 19.05
CA SER A 384 -14.74 0.21 19.54
C SER A 384 -14.72 0.98 20.86
N THR A 385 -13.62 0.91 21.62
CA THR A 385 -13.47 1.54 22.93
C THR A 385 -12.37 2.58 22.95
N ASN A 386 -12.30 3.36 24.03
CA ASN A 386 -11.32 4.44 24.14
C ASN A 386 -10.01 4.02 24.81
N MET A 387 -10.01 2.92 25.57
CA MET A 387 -8.87 2.46 26.36
C MET A 387 -8.33 1.14 25.85
N ILE A 388 -7.01 0.99 25.84
CA ILE A 388 -6.33 -0.22 25.33
C ILE A 388 -6.79 -1.48 26.07
N PHE A 389 -6.83 -1.44 27.40
CA PHE A 389 -7.26 -2.60 28.19
C PHE A 389 -8.68 -3.02 27.84
N ASP A 390 -9.61 -2.04 27.77
CA ASP A 390 -11.03 -2.31 27.51
C ASP A 390 -11.25 -2.88 26.10
N GLU A 391 -10.50 -2.40 25.11
CA GLU A 391 -10.57 -2.91 23.74
C GLU A 391 -10.15 -4.38 23.68
N VAL A 392 -9.04 -4.72 24.32
CA VAL A 392 -8.54 -6.10 24.35
C VAL A 392 -9.46 -7.00 25.20
N ALA A 393 -10.02 -6.49 26.27
CA ALA A 393 -10.94 -7.22 27.15
C ALA A 393 -12.33 -7.46 26.54
N LEU A 394 -12.74 -6.64 25.55
CA LEU A 394 -14.12 -6.60 25.04
C LEU A 394 -14.63 -7.99 24.59
N GLY A 395 -13.84 -8.70 23.80
CA GLY A 395 -14.19 -10.03 23.29
C GLY A 395 -14.38 -11.08 24.39
N LEU A 396 -13.64 -11.00 25.48
CA LEU A 396 -13.78 -11.88 26.65
C LEU A 396 -15.01 -11.53 27.48
N ARG A 397 -15.27 -10.23 27.70
CA ARG A 397 -16.47 -9.75 28.42
C ARG A 397 -17.76 -10.17 27.70
N LEU A 398 -17.79 -10.06 26.38
CA LEU A 398 -18.92 -10.54 25.56
C LEU A 398 -19.14 -12.05 25.62
N ARG A 399 -18.14 -12.82 26.11
CA ARG A 399 -18.20 -14.26 26.36
C ARG A 399 -18.48 -14.60 27.84
N ASN A 400 -18.75 -13.59 28.67
CA ASN A 400 -18.97 -13.72 30.11
C ASN A 400 -17.81 -14.44 30.84
N VAL A 401 -16.57 -14.22 30.41
CA VAL A 401 -15.37 -14.71 31.10
C VAL A 401 -15.25 -13.95 32.43
N PRO A 402 -14.92 -14.61 33.55
CA PRO A 402 -14.70 -13.95 34.85
C PRO A 402 -13.60 -12.88 34.78
N GLU A 403 -13.79 -11.75 35.48
CA GLU A 403 -12.92 -10.57 35.37
C GLU A 403 -11.46 -10.86 35.81
N ASP A 404 -11.26 -11.74 36.80
CA ASP A 404 -9.94 -12.19 37.23
C ASP A 404 -9.17 -12.94 36.10
N GLN A 405 -9.87 -13.72 35.29
CA GLN A 405 -9.31 -14.38 34.12
C GLN A 405 -9.07 -13.41 32.97
N ILE A 406 -9.98 -12.43 32.80
CA ILE A 406 -9.83 -11.38 31.78
C ILE A 406 -8.55 -10.62 32.01
N GLU A 407 -8.28 -10.15 33.24
CA GLU A 407 -7.09 -9.36 33.54
C GLU A 407 -5.81 -10.14 33.17
N SER A 408 -5.73 -11.41 33.55
CA SER A 408 -4.58 -12.25 33.24
C SER A 408 -4.38 -12.45 31.74
N ARG A 409 -5.44 -12.78 30.99
CA ARG A 409 -5.39 -13.01 29.54
C ARG A 409 -5.08 -11.73 28.77
N VAL A 410 -5.68 -10.60 29.14
CA VAL A 410 -5.40 -9.28 28.54
C VAL A 410 -3.95 -8.88 28.75
N HIS A 411 -3.44 -9.05 29.98
CA HIS A 411 -2.04 -8.74 30.29
C HIS A 411 -1.08 -9.61 29.45
N GLN A 412 -1.40 -10.90 29.28
CA GLN A 412 -0.59 -11.79 28.44
C GLN A 412 -0.63 -11.36 26.97
N ALA A 413 -1.81 -11.09 26.40
CA ALA A 413 -1.95 -10.63 25.02
C ALA A 413 -1.20 -9.31 24.78
N LEU A 414 -1.34 -8.35 25.72
CA LEU A 414 -0.63 -7.07 25.62
C LEU A 414 0.89 -7.21 25.75
N LYS A 415 1.39 -8.14 26.56
CA LYS A 415 2.83 -8.46 26.62
C LYS A 415 3.31 -9.04 25.30
N THR A 416 2.57 -10.00 24.75
CA THR A 416 2.86 -10.60 23.44
C THR A 416 2.92 -9.56 22.33
N CYS A 417 2.04 -8.55 22.36
CA CYS A 417 2.00 -7.48 21.38
C CYS A 417 2.90 -6.27 21.68
N GLY A 418 3.72 -6.32 22.74
CA GLY A 418 4.61 -5.21 23.13
C GLY A 418 3.88 -3.95 23.61
N LEU A 419 2.63 -4.09 24.10
CA LEU A 419 1.77 -2.98 24.51
C LEU A 419 1.49 -2.93 26.01
N TYR A 420 2.10 -3.80 26.81
CA TYR A 420 1.79 -3.92 28.23
C TYR A 420 2.00 -2.63 29.03
N GLU A 421 3.05 -1.87 28.71
CA GLU A 421 3.34 -0.60 29.38
C GLU A 421 2.30 0.48 29.07
N PHE A 422 1.62 0.37 27.91
CA PHE A 422 0.57 1.29 27.45
C PHE A 422 -0.84 0.87 27.89
N ARG A 423 -1.02 -0.24 28.63
CA ARG A 423 -2.31 -0.85 28.96
C ARG A 423 -3.37 0.09 29.56
N LYS A 424 -2.93 1.15 30.24
CA LYS A 424 -3.80 2.18 30.85
C LYS A 424 -3.94 3.44 30.00
N TRP A 425 -3.39 3.44 28.79
CA TRP A 425 -3.43 4.60 27.91
C TRP A 425 -4.71 4.63 27.06
N PRO A 426 -5.15 5.85 26.67
CA PRO A 426 -6.18 5.97 25.64
C PRO A 426 -5.61 5.57 24.28
N ILE A 427 -6.44 4.91 23.46
CA ILE A 427 -6.05 4.45 22.11
C ILE A 427 -5.75 5.65 21.18
N SER A 428 -6.37 6.81 21.44
CA SER A 428 -6.11 8.04 20.68
C SER A 428 -4.67 8.54 20.77
N ALA A 429 -3.93 8.16 21.80
CA ALA A 429 -2.51 8.53 21.99
C ALA A 429 -1.53 7.62 21.22
N LEU A 430 -2.02 6.55 20.59
CA LEU A 430 -1.19 5.56 19.92
C LEU A 430 -0.89 5.94 18.46
N SER A 431 0.30 5.56 17.99
CA SER A 431 0.64 5.55 16.56
C SER A 431 -0.25 4.54 15.81
N TYR A 432 -0.29 4.65 14.48
CA TYR A 432 -1.04 3.71 13.64
C TYR A 432 -0.56 2.26 13.83
N GLY A 433 0.75 2.00 13.82
CA GLY A 433 1.31 0.68 14.07
C GLY A 433 0.95 0.11 15.44
N GLN A 434 0.96 0.95 16.49
CA GLN A 434 0.51 0.56 17.83
C GLN A 434 -1.00 0.24 17.85
N LYS A 435 -1.84 1.02 17.16
CA LYS A 435 -3.28 0.71 17.00
C LYS A 435 -3.49 -0.63 16.29
N LYS A 436 -2.68 -0.92 15.26
CA LYS A 436 -2.71 -2.22 14.58
C LYS A 436 -2.37 -3.37 15.54
N ARG A 437 -1.35 -3.20 16.39
CA ARG A 437 -1.02 -4.18 17.44
C ARG A 437 -2.14 -4.32 18.49
N VAL A 438 -2.87 -3.25 18.83
CA VAL A 438 -4.06 -3.34 19.70
C VAL A 438 -5.14 -4.20 19.03
N THR A 439 -5.44 -4.00 17.75
CA THR A 439 -6.43 -4.84 17.05
C THR A 439 -5.99 -6.30 16.96
N ILE A 440 -4.70 -6.57 16.80
CA ILE A 440 -4.20 -7.95 16.85
C ILE A 440 -4.33 -8.51 18.28
N ALA A 441 -4.01 -7.74 19.32
CA ALA A 441 -4.15 -8.16 20.71
C ALA A 441 -5.60 -8.49 21.09
N SER A 442 -6.58 -7.71 20.59
CA SER A 442 -8.02 -7.94 20.83
C SER A 442 -8.54 -9.23 20.19
N ILE A 443 -7.84 -9.72 19.18
CA ILE A 443 -8.12 -11.00 18.54
C ILE A 443 -7.34 -12.13 19.25
N LEU A 444 -6.03 -11.95 19.49
CA LEU A 444 -5.18 -12.95 20.14
C LEU A 444 -5.65 -13.36 21.53
N VAL A 445 -6.27 -12.45 22.27
CA VAL A 445 -6.81 -12.74 23.62
C VAL A 445 -7.89 -13.83 23.61
N LEU A 446 -8.52 -14.06 22.44
CA LEU A 446 -9.49 -15.15 22.24
C LEU A 446 -8.83 -16.51 22.02
N GLY A 447 -7.54 -16.53 21.67
CA GLY A 447 -6.73 -17.73 21.50
C GLY A 447 -6.92 -18.43 20.14
N PRO A 448 -7.09 -17.72 19.00
CA PRO A 448 -7.25 -18.38 17.71
C PRO A 448 -5.95 -19.04 17.26
N ASP A 449 -6.08 -20.19 16.59
CA ASP A 449 -4.95 -20.90 15.98
C ASP A 449 -4.48 -20.24 14.68
N VAL A 450 -5.42 -19.60 13.94
CA VAL A 450 -5.18 -18.97 12.64
C VAL A 450 -5.51 -17.48 12.73
N LEU A 451 -4.59 -16.64 12.27
CA LEU A 451 -4.78 -15.21 12.11
C LEU A 451 -4.87 -14.86 10.63
N VAL A 452 -6.00 -14.32 10.21
CA VAL A 452 -6.21 -13.78 8.86
C VAL A 452 -6.06 -12.26 8.93
N LEU A 453 -5.10 -11.72 8.19
CA LEU A 453 -4.83 -10.28 8.12
C LEU A 453 -5.12 -9.77 6.71
N ASP A 454 -5.98 -8.78 6.62
CA ASP A 454 -6.30 -8.12 5.34
C ASP A 454 -5.39 -6.88 5.20
N GLU A 455 -4.50 -6.91 4.19
CA GLU A 455 -3.53 -5.86 3.88
C GLU A 455 -2.81 -5.34 5.14
N PRO A 456 -2.02 -6.15 5.85
CA PRO A 456 -1.49 -5.79 7.17
C PRO A 456 -0.60 -4.55 7.17
N THR A 457 0.03 -4.23 6.04
CA THR A 457 1.02 -3.15 5.90
C THR A 457 0.58 -2.02 4.97
N ALA A 458 -0.67 -2.02 4.51
CA ALA A 458 -1.16 -1.01 3.58
C ALA A 458 -1.00 0.42 4.14
N GLY A 459 -0.46 1.32 3.33
CA GLY A 459 -0.24 2.72 3.70
C GLY A 459 0.83 2.94 4.78
N GLN A 460 1.70 1.94 5.03
CA GLN A 460 2.79 2.05 6.00
C GLN A 460 4.13 2.36 5.32
N ASP A 461 4.95 3.17 6.01
CA ASP A 461 6.36 3.29 5.65
C ASP A 461 7.14 2.02 6.03
N GLN A 462 8.37 1.90 5.53
CA GLN A 462 9.19 0.70 5.72
C GLN A 462 9.44 0.37 7.20
N ARG A 463 9.59 1.37 8.06
CA ARG A 463 9.83 1.12 9.48
C ARG A 463 8.61 0.49 10.16
N ASN A 464 7.43 1.09 10.00
CA ASN A 464 6.18 0.55 10.55
C ASN A 464 5.84 -0.81 9.92
N TYR A 465 6.11 -0.96 8.61
CA TYR A 465 6.00 -2.22 7.89
C TYR A 465 6.84 -3.31 8.55
N THR A 466 8.14 -3.08 8.72
CA THR A 466 9.06 -4.05 9.33
C THR A 466 8.63 -4.39 10.76
N GLU A 467 8.30 -3.39 11.59
CA GLU A 467 7.82 -3.61 12.96
C GLU A 467 6.57 -4.49 13.04
N ILE A 468 5.64 -4.38 12.10
CA ILE A 468 4.43 -5.22 12.05
C ILE A 468 4.80 -6.63 11.60
N MET A 469 5.64 -6.76 10.59
CA MET A 469 5.97 -8.06 10.02
C MET A 469 6.86 -8.89 10.95
N ASP A 470 7.86 -8.28 11.59
CA ASP A 470 8.68 -8.94 12.60
C ASP A 470 7.81 -9.44 13.78
N PHE A 471 6.84 -8.63 14.18
CA PHE A 471 5.88 -9.04 15.18
C PHE A 471 5.02 -10.24 14.74
N LEU A 472 4.61 -10.31 13.46
CA LEU A 472 3.88 -11.47 12.94
C LEU A 472 4.76 -12.72 12.85
N ASP A 473 6.05 -12.56 12.54
CA ASP A 473 7.02 -13.66 12.58
C ASP A 473 7.19 -14.20 14.01
N GLU A 474 7.28 -13.33 15.02
CA GLU A 474 7.30 -13.78 16.43
C GLU A 474 6.03 -14.58 16.80
N LEU A 475 4.86 -14.19 16.30
CA LEU A 475 3.62 -14.93 16.54
C LEU A 475 3.65 -16.30 15.87
N GLN A 476 4.15 -16.38 14.64
CA GLN A 476 4.31 -17.64 13.91
C GLN A 476 5.28 -18.58 14.65
N GLN A 477 6.41 -18.08 15.12
CA GLN A 477 7.37 -18.86 15.93
C GLN A 477 6.75 -19.39 17.24
N LYS A 478 5.74 -18.70 17.78
CA LYS A 478 4.94 -19.15 18.94
C LYS A 478 3.85 -20.16 18.56
N GLY A 479 3.79 -20.57 17.30
CA GLY A 479 2.91 -21.62 16.79
C GLY A 479 1.60 -21.14 16.17
N HIS A 480 1.40 -19.83 15.97
CA HIS A 480 0.24 -19.32 15.23
C HIS A 480 0.40 -19.51 13.72
N THR A 481 -0.69 -19.79 13.05
CA THR A 481 -0.76 -19.84 11.58
C THR A 481 -1.17 -18.46 11.08
N ILE A 482 -0.41 -17.89 10.13
CA ILE A 482 -0.63 -16.55 9.62
C ILE A 482 -1.11 -16.62 8.18
N VAL A 483 -2.26 -16.04 7.88
CA VAL A 483 -2.80 -15.89 6.52
C VAL A 483 -2.87 -14.41 6.20
N MET A 484 -2.13 -13.98 5.19
CA MET A 484 -2.09 -12.59 4.76
C MET A 484 -2.76 -12.44 3.40
N ILE A 485 -3.75 -11.55 3.29
CA ILE A 485 -4.23 -11.09 2.00
C ILE A 485 -3.41 -9.88 1.64
N THR A 486 -2.75 -9.88 0.50
CA THR A 486 -1.92 -8.76 0.09
C THR A 486 -1.80 -8.63 -1.43
N HIS A 487 -1.52 -7.42 -1.87
CA HIS A 487 -1.08 -7.10 -3.23
C HIS A 487 0.39 -6.64 -3.27
N ASP A 488 1.06 -6.58 -2.13
CA ASP A 488 2.50 -6.26 -2.05
C ASP A 488 3.33 -7.53 -2.31
N MET A 489 3.92 -7.61 -3.50
CA MET A 489 4.72 -8.77 -3.93
C MET A 489 6.00 -8.91 -3.11
N GLN A 490 6.56 -7.80 -2.62
CA GLN A 490 7.73 -7.85 -1.76
C GLN A 490 7.38 -8.38 -0.37
N LEU A 491 6.22 -7.99 0.20
CA LEU A 491 5.73 -8.56 1.46
C LEU A 491 5.57 -10.07 1.33
N MET A 492 4.93 -10.52 0.25
CA MET A 492 4.77 -11.95 -0.03
C MET A 492 6.13 -12.65 -0.10
N LEU A 493 7.10 -12.05 -0.82
CA LEU A 493 8.45 -12.62 -1.00
C LEU A 493 9.21 -12.68 0.33
N ASP A 494 9.13 -11.61 1.14
CA ASP A 494 9.92 -11.46 2.35
C ASP A 494 9.37 -12.25 3.55
N TYR A 495 8.05 -12.47 3.62
CA TYR A 495 7.39 -12.93 4.85
C TYR A 495 6.38 -14.08 4.64
N SER A 496 6.38 -14.76 3.50
CA SER A 496 5.49 -15.89 3.26
C SER A 496 6.24 -17.14 2.86
N ASP A 497 5.76 -18.29 3.35
CA ASP A 497 6.30 -19.61 2.99
C ASP A 497 5.61 -20.16 1.74
N ARG A 498 4.36 -19.72 1.49
CA ARG A 498 3.48 -20.17 0.44
C ARG A 498 2.59 -19.05 -0.08
N ALA A 499 2.32 -19.06 -1.36
CA ALA A 499 1.49 -18.09 -2.04
C ALA A 499 0.36 -18.80 -2.82
N VAL A 500 -0.89 -18.43 -2.51
CA VAL A 500 -2.08 -18.89 -3.23
C VAL A 500 -2.63 -17.74 -4.07
N VAL A 501 -2.69 -17.96 -5.37
CA VAL A 501 -3.22 -16.98 -6.32
C VAL A 501 -4.70 -17.23 -6.52
N VAL A 502 -5.53 -16.26 -6.15
CA VAL A 502 -6.99 -16.31 -6.39
C VAL A 502 -7.32 -15.48 -7.63
N MET A 503 -8.03 -16.10 -8.57
CA MET A 503 -8.51 -15.46 -9.80
C MET A 503 -9.94 -15.91 -10.10
N ASP A 504 -10.82 -14.93 -10.33
CA ASP A 504 -12.22 -15.15 -10.71
C ASP A 504 -12.96 -16.16 -9.81
N GLY A 505 -12.61 -16.14 -8.51
CA GLY A 505 -13.22 -16.97 -7.47
C GLY A 505 -12.67 -18.38 -7.34
N GLN A 506 -11.56 -18.69 -8.00
CA GLN A 506 -10.89 -20.00 -7.97
C GLN A 506 -9.41 -19.85 -7.57
N VAL A 507 -8.79 -20.93 -7.11
CA VAL A 507 -7.34 -21.01 -6.95
C VAL A 507 -6.71 -21.24 -8.32
N LEU A 508 -5.95 -20.25 -8.81
CA LEU A 508 -5.22 -20.34 -10.07
C LEU A 508 -3.87 -21.06 -9.90
N ALA A 509 -3.18 -20.79 -8.80
CA ALA A 509 -1.88 -21.36 -8.50
C ALA A 509 -1.67 -21.44 -6.99
N ASP A 510 -0.84 -22.37 -6.56
CA ASP A 510 -0.49 -22.67 -5.19
C ASP A 510 0.99 -23.08 -5.17
N LEU A 511 1.87 -22.13 -4.84
CA LEU A 511 3.31 -22.19 -5.08
C LEU A 511 4.07 -21.53 -3.93
N THR A 512 5.40 -21.70 -3.89
CA THR A 512 6.26 -20.82 -3.09
C THR A 512 6.31 -19.42 -3.69
N PRO A 513 6.58 -18.36 -2.90
CA PRO A 513 6.72 -17.00 -3.43
C PRO A 513 7.74 -16.89 -4.57
N ALA A 514 8.90 -17.56 -4.44
CA ALA A 514 9.92 -17.56 -5.48
C ALA A 514 9.45 -18.22 -6.78
N GLU A 515 8.80 -19.38 -6.70
CA GLU A 515 8.22 -20.04 -7.87
C GLU A 515 7.16 -19.18 -8.54
N LEU A 516 6.27 -18.56 -7.76
CA LEU A 516 5.21 -17.70 -8.30
C LEU A 516 5.79 -16.51 -9.06
N LEU A 517 6.74 -15.79 -8.44
CA LEU A 517 7.31 -14.56 -9.00
C LEU A 517 8.22 -14.79 -10.22
N THR A 518 8.52 -16.05 -10.52
CA THR A 518 9.27 -16.45 -11.71
C THR A 518 8.39 -17.05 -12.82
N GLN A 519 7.05 -16.95 -12.70
CA GLN A 519 6.10 -17.43 -13.71
C GLN A 519 5.30 -16.29 -14.36
N PRO A 520 5.82 -15.64 -15.42
CA PRO A 520 5.21 -14.47 -16.05
C PRO A 520 3.76 -14.69 -16.51
N GLU A 521 3.42 -15.91 -16.94
CA GLU A 521 2.07 -16.26 -17.40
C GLU A 521 1.04 -16.15 -16.27
N ILE A 522 1.36 -16.68 -15.09
CA ILE A 522 0.48 -16.61 -13.91
C ILE A 522 0.37 -15.17 -13.43
N LEU A 523 1.50 -14.45 -13.34
CA LEU A 523 1.54 -13.06 -12.91
C LEU A 523 0.65 -12.19 -13.80
N ARG A 524 0.78 -12.31 -15.12
CA ARG A 524 -0.03 -11.55 -16.08
C ARG A 524 -1.53 -11.86 -15.93
N ARG A 525 -1.91 -13.13 -15.82
CA ARG A 525 -3.31 -13.53 -15.66
C ARG A 525 -3.93 -13.02 -14.37
N ALA A 526 -3.16 -13.00 -13.29
CA ALA A 526 -3.61 -12.57 -11.96
C ALA A 526 -3.47 -11.05 -11.72
N ASN A 527 -3.04 -10.26 -12.71
CA ASN A 527 -2.69 -8.84 -12.57
C ASN A 527 -1.64 -8.57 -11.47
N LEU A 528 -0.72 -9.51 -11.30
CA LEU A 528 0.44 -9.34 -10.44
C LEU A 528 1.62 -8.78 -11.25
N LYS A 529 2.63 -8.25 -10.55
CA LYS A 529 3.82 -7.65 -11.15
C LYS A 529 5.02 -8.60 -11.02
N GLU A 530 5.83 -8.69 -12.07
CA GLU A 530 7.17 -9.26 -11.98
C GLU A 530 8.03 -8.40 -11.05
N THR A 531 8.87 -9.01 -10.23
CA THR A 531 9.83 -8.27 -9.40
C THR A 531 11.03 -7.82 -10.22
N SER A 532 11.71 -6.78 -9.79
CA SER A 532 12.95 -6.36 -10.42
C SER A 532 14.10 -7.36 -10.23
N ILE A 533 13.97 -8.31 -9.31
CA ILE A 533 14.89 -9.46 -9.20
C ILE A 533 14.80 -10.33 -10.46
N PHE A 534 13.60 -10.56 -10.99
CA PHE A 534 13.42 -11.30 -12.24
C PHE A 534 14.11 -10.59 -13.42
N ALA A 535 13.93 -9.28 -13.53
CA ALA A 535 14.62 -8.48 -14.56
C ALA A 535 16.14 -8.52 -14.38
N LEU A 536 16.63 -8.43 -13.13
CA LEU A 536 18.07 -8.54 -12.82
C LEU A 536 18.63 -9.92 -13.21
N ALA A 537 17.91 -11.01 -12.89
CA ALA A 537 18.33 -12.36 -13.24
C ALA A 537 18.52 -12.54 -14.75
N ASN A 538 17.55 -12.07 -15.54
CA ASN A 538 17.63 -12.09 -17.00
C ASN A 538 18.84 -11.30 -17.52
N ARG A 539 19.17 -10.17 -16.90
CA ARG A 539 20.34 -9.35 -17.25
C ARG A 539 21.68 -10.00 -16.89
N LEU A 540 21.72 -10.71 -15.77
CA LEU A 540 22.90 -11.47 -15.33
C LEU A 540 23.05 -12.81 -16.07
N GLY A 541 22.03 -13.25 -16.82
CA GLY A 541 22.02 -14.56 -17.48
C GLY A 541 21.97 -15.74 -16.51
N VAL A 542 21.37 -15.53 -15.32
CA VAL A 542 21.19 -16.55 -14.28
C VAL A 542 19.73 -16.99 -14.17
N ASP A 543 19.49 -18.15 -13.56
CA ASP A 543 18.13 -18.62 -13.32
C ASP A 543 17.36 -17.68 -12.37
N PRO A 544 16.23 -17.09 -12.81
CA PRO A 544 15.42 -16.19 -11.97
C PRO A 544 14.96 -16.83 -10.65
N LEU A 545 14.64 -18.13 -10.66
CA LEU A 545 14.23 -18.83 -9.44
C LEU A 545 15.38 -18.92 -8.44
N ALA A 546 16.58 -19.27 -8.92
CA ALA A 546 17.77 -19.35 -8.07
C ALA A 546 18.12 -17.99 -7.45
N LEU A 547 18.09 -16.90 -8.26
CA LEU A 547 18.37 -15.57 -7.74
C LEU A 547 17.32 -15.09 -6.73
N THR A 548 16.03 -15.37 -6.97
CA THR A 548 14.96 -15.01 -6.05
C THR A 548 15.08 -15.76 -4.72
N GLN A 549 15.41 -17.05 -4.74
CA GLN A 549 15.67 -17.83 -3.53
C GLN A 549 16.92 -17.37 -2.78
N PHE A 550 18.00 -17.04 -3.52
CA PHE A 550 19.19 -16.44 -2.92
C PHE A 550 18.82 -15.18 -2.11
N TYR A 551 18.05 -14.26 -2.72
CA TYR A 551 17.57 -13.06 -2.04
C TYR A 551 16.81 -13.38 -0.75
N MET A 552 15.87 -14.34 -0.79
CA MET A 552 15.07 -14.75 0.38
C MET A 552 15.95 -15.32 1.50
N ASN A 553 16.91 -16.19 1.17
CA ASN A 553 17.80 -16.83 2.15
C ASN A 553 18.70 -15.82 2.87
N GLN A 554 19.26 -14.85 2.13
CA GLN A 554 20.12 -13.81 2.72
C GLN A 554 19.35 -12.91 3.69
N LYS A 555 18.06 -12.75 3.50
CA LYS A 555 17.21 -11.98 4.42
C LYS A 555 16.94 -12.74 5.71
N GLY A 556 16.76 -14.05 5.64
CA GLY A 556 16.58 -14.92 6.81
C GLY A 556 17.78 -14.91 7.76
N GLU A 557 19.02 -14.86 7.22
CA GLU A 557 20.25 -14.81 8.01
C GLU A 557 20.52 -13.46 8.70
N GLY A 558 19.88 -12.37 8.24
CA GLY A 558 20.02 -11.03 8.83
C GLY A 558 19.13 -10.78 10.06
N HIS A 559 18.25 -11.72 10.42
CA HIS A 559 17.34 -11.66 11.56
C HIS A 559 17.74 -12.59 12.71
N GLU A 560 18.87 -13.34 12.62
CA GLU A 560 19.52 -14.06 13.70
C GLU A 560 20.62 -13.15 14.36
#